data_d67273fcdb47a2806bfb3250078874f3
#
_entry.id   d67273fcdb47a2806bfb3250078874f3
#
_cell.length_a   1.000
_cell.length_b   1.000
_cell.length_c   1.000
_cell.angle_alpha   90.00
_cell.angle_beta   90.00
_cell.angle_gamma   90.00
#
_symmetry.space_group_name_H-M   'P 1'
#
loop_
_entity.id
_entity.type
_entity.pdbx_description
1 polymer ?
#
loop_
_entity_poly.entity_id
_entity_poly.type
_entity_poly.pdbx_seq_one_letter_code
_entity_poly.pdbx_strand_id
1 'polypeptide(L)'
;MYILGLDIGGTKCAAVTGNWDGENITILDKRMTATRHDIGAVGMLSILFDLADEILTGVPDAIGISCGGPLDSARGVVISPPNLPGWDNIEIVRMAEKRFNAPAYLQNDANASAVAEWKFGAGKGLSNLVFLTFGTGLGAGLILNGALYEGTNGNAGEVGHIRLENDGPVGFGKAGSFEGFCSGGGIAKLGIEMARDAVNAGKCPAYLTDGEAGVSAKTIAEAARMGDEVAYEVYRTAGRELGRGLAIIIDTLNPERIIIGGVYQRSGDLLWESAKAELDAEALAEAGKCCTVVAGELGEAIGDYAALAVAVNAHHADTQSELIKRYPALAECEADINAARDLLISCFAGGGKLLLAGNGGSCADCEHIAGELMKGFLLKRPLDGKTRAAMKGRFPAVDDAILDRLQGGLPAIPLTSFTALNTAFANDADAELVYAQSVLALGKENDILLAISTSGNSKNVVAAAKVARAIGVKVIALTGCGGGMLREIADASICVPEAETYKIQELHLPIYHHLAAEIEKHFFG
;
A
#
# COMPACT_ATOMS: atom_id res chain seq x y z
N MET A 1 -9.97 0.52 12.78
CA MET A 1 -9.78 -0.85 12.26
C MET A 1 -9.16 -1.70 13.35
N TYR A 2 -9.86 -2.77 13.78
CA TYR A 2 -9.37 -3.71 14.79
C TYR A 2 -8.63 -4.86 14.10
N ILE A 3 -7.38 -5.11 14.45
CA ILE A 3 -6.49 -6.02 13.71
C ILE A 3 -5.84 -7.05 14.63
N LEU A 4 -5.63 -8.27 14.08
CA LEU A 4 -4.86 -9.34 14.68
C LEU A 4 -3.52 -9.48 13.93
N GLY A 5 -2.41 -9.51 14.65
CA GLY A 5 -1.09 -9.83 14.13
C GLY A 5 -0.62 -11.18 14.65
N LEU A 6 -0.05 -12.00 13.78
CA LEU A 6 0.58 -13.28 14.11
C LEU A 6 2.05 -13.21 13.66
N ASP A 7 2.97 -13.17 14.62
CA ASP A 7 4.42 -13.17 14.37
C ASP A 7 4.97 -14.58 14.59
N ILE A 8 5.54 -15.19 13.55
CA ILE A 8 5.98 -16.59 13.56
C ILE A 8 7.48 -16.65 13.29
N GLY A 9 8.22 -16.81 14.36
CA GLY A 9 9.67 -16.98 14.31
C GLY A 9 10.14 -18.38 14.69
N GLY A 10 11.39 -18.70 14.32
CA GLY A 10 12.00 -20.00 14.64
C GLY A 10 12.25 -20.24 16.14
N THR A 11 12.22 -19.21 16.97
CA THR A 11 12.47 -19.29 18.43
C THR A 11 11.24 -19.02 19.26
N LYS A 12 10.40 -18.09 18.80
CA LYS A 12 9.17 -17.64 19.48
C LYS A 12 8.10 -17.32 18.45
N CYS A 13 6.82 -17.49 18.88
CA CYS A 13 5.66 -17.00 18.14
C CYS A 13 4.85 -16.08 19.06
N ALA A 14 4.19 -15.08 18.48
CA ALA A 14 3.35 -14.15 19.19
C ALA A 14 2.02 -13.88 18.46
N ALA A 15 0.96 -13.71 19.23
CA ALA A 15 -0.29 -13.11 18.77
C ALA A 15 -0.43 -11.74 19.42
N VAL A 16 -0.80 -10.74 18.64
CA VAL A 16 -0.93 -9.35 19.07
C VAL A 16 -2.20 -8.74 18.49
N THR A 17 -2.94 -8.00 19.29
CA THR A 17 -4.10 -7.22 18.81
C THR A 17 -3.78 -5.73 18.82
N GLY A 18 -4.35 -5.01 17.87
CA GLY A 18 -4.15 -3.57 17.75
C GLY A 18 -5.34 -2.87 17.11
N ASN A 19 -5.39 -1.57 17.31
CA ASN A 19 -6.27 -0.66 16.61
C ASN A 19 -5.47 0.28 15.71
N TRP A 20 -5.89 0.39 14.46
CA TRP A 20 -5.39 1.38 13.52
C TRP A 20 -6.44 2.47 13.33
N ASP A 21 -6.05 3.74 13.51
CA ASP A 21 -6.93 4.92 13.43
C ASP A 21 -6.92 5.62 12.06
N GLY A 22 -6.14 5.10 11.11
CA GLY A 22 -5.90 5.69 9.80
C GLY A 22 -4.46 6.20 9.65
N GLU A 23 -3.77 6.44 10.76
CA GLU A 23 -2.39 6.94 10.78
C GLU A 23 -1.47 6.11 11.67
N ASN A 24 -1.90 5.75 12.87
CA ASN A 24 -1.09 5.07 13.88
C ASN A 24 -1.72 3.75 14.31
N ILE A 25 -0.85 2.81 14.74
CA ILE A 25 -1.29 1.57 15.41
C ILE A 25 -1.13 1.72 16.91
N THR A 26 -2.19 1.41 17.64
CA THR A 26 -2.14 1.22 19.11
C THR A 26 -2.22 -0.27 19.40
N ILE A 27 -1.15 -0.84 19.99
CA ILE A 27 -1.15 -2.23 20.45
C ILE A 27 -2.05 -2.33 21.69
N LEU A 28 -2.97 -3.29 21.71
CA LEU A 28 -3.95 -3.49 22.78
C LEU A 28 -3.53 -4.60 23.75
N ASP A 29 -3.26 -5.80 23.23
CA ASP A 29 -2.82 -6.95 24.03
C ASP A 29 -1.89 -7.85 23.22
N LYS A 30 -1.12 -8.68 23.92
CA LYS A 30 -0.14 -9.60 23.34
C LYS A 30 -0.03 -10.88 24.14
N ARG A 31 0.09 -12.01 23.45
CA ARG A 31 0.54 -13.29 24.02
C ARG A 31 1.67 -13.85 23.19
N MET A 32 2.59 -14.52 23.84
CA MET A 32 3.74 -15.14 23.17
C MET A 32 4.08 -16.50 23.79
N THR A 33 4.67 -17.35 22.96
CA THR A 33 5.15 -18.67 23.36
C THR A 33 6.46 -19.01 22.65
N ALA A 34 7.22 -19.93 23.22
CA ALA A 34 8.38 -20.50 22.50
C ALA A 34 7.92 -21.34 21.32
N THR A 35 8.65 -21.29 20.20
CA THR A 35 8.38 -22.15 19.05
C THR A 35 8.72 -23.60 19.38
N ARG A 36 7.75 -24.48 19.24
CA ARG A 36 7.90 -25.91 19.51
C ARG A 36 8.02 -26.69 18.21
N HIS A 37 9.24 -27.08 17.88
CA HIS A 37 9.53 -27.84 16.65
C HIS A 37 9.04 -29.31 16.72
N ASP A 38 8.89 -29.85 17.95
CA ASP A 38 8.48 -31.21 18.22
C ASP A 38 7.02 -31.54 17.86
N ILE A 39 6.15 -30.53 17.77
CA ILE A 39 4.72 -30.70 17.51
C ILE A 39 4.33 -30.40 16.04
N GLY A 40 5.29 -30.00 15.22
CA GLY A 40 5.05 -29.62 13.82
C GLY A 40 4.24 -28.34 13.63
N ALA A 41 4.04 -27.95 12.36
CA ALA A 41 3.38 -26.70 12.00
C ALA A 41 1.94 -26.58 12.52
N VAL A 42 1.12 -27.61 12.29
CA VAL A 42 -0.30 -27.60 12.67
C VAL A 42 -0.47 -27.50 14.19
N GLY A 43 0.35 -28.24 14.96
CA GLY A 43 0.33 -28.18 16.42
C GLY A 43 0.74 -26.79 16.93
N MET A 44 1.78 -26.20 16.34
CA MET A 44 2.25 -24.87 16.73
C MET A 44 1.22 -23.78 16.39
N LEU A 45 0.60 -23.86 15.20
CA LEU A 45 -0.46 -22.94 14.80
C LEU A 45 -1.71 -23.07 15.68
N SER A 46 -2.07 -24.29 16.12
CA SER A 46 -3.17 -24.45 17.08
C SER A 46 -2.90 -23.67 18.38
N ILE A 47 -1.70 -23.81 18.94
CA ILE A 47 -1.31 -23.06 20.15
C ILE A 47 -1.36 -21.55 19.91
N LEU A 48 -0.81 -21.08 18.78
CA LEU A 48 -0.77 -19.66 18.44
C LEU A 48 -2.20 -19.08 18.25
N PHE A 49 -3.09 -19.84 17.62
CA PHE A 49 -4.49 -19.43 17.44
C PHE A 49 -5.26 -19.42 18.78
N ASP A 50 -5.01 -20.37 19.66
CA ASP A 50 -5.60 -20.38 21.00
C ASP A 50 -5.14 -19.17 21.83
N LEU A 51 -3.86 -18.79 21.74
CA LEU A 51 -3.34 -17.55 22.34
C LEU A 51 -3.97 -16.30 21.73
N ALA A 52 -4.27 -16.30 20.42
CA ALA A 52 -4.96 -15.21 19.79
C ALA A 52 -6.41 -15.08 20.28
N ASP A 53 -7.12 -16.20 20.48
CA ASP A 53 -8.48 -16.20 21.04
C ASP A 53 -8.54 -15.64 22.47
N GLU A 54 -7.47 -15.79 23.26
CA GLU A 54 -7.41 -15.23 24.62
C GLU A 54 -7.40 -13.69 24.64
N ILE A 55 -6.90 -13.06 23.56
CA ILE A 55 -6.74 -11.59 23.48
C ILE A 55 -7.75 -10.92 22.54
N LEU A 56 -8.47 -11.70 21.74
CA LEU A 56 -9.50 -11.15 20.85
C LEU A 56 -10.75 -10.74 21.65
N THR A 57 -11.21 -9.51 21.42
CA THR A 57 -12.44 -8.97 22.02
C THR A 57 -13.63 -8.98 21.04
N GLY A 58 -13.40 -9.42 19.81
CA GLY A 58 -14.37 -9.53 18.72
C GLY A 58 -13.71 -10.06 17.45
N VAL A 59 -14.46 -10.15 16.36
CA VAL A 59 -13.91 -10.52 15.06
C VAL A 59 -13.00 -9.39 14.57
N PRO A 60 -11.73 -9.67 14.23
CA PRO A 60 -10.87 -8.63 13.69
C PRO A 60 -11.30 -8.24 12.26
N ASP A 61 -11.05 -6.99 11.88
CA ASP A 61 -11.30 -6.53 10.50
C ASP A 61 -10.31 -7.17 9.51
N ALA A 62 -9.07 -7.46 9.96
CA ALA A 62 -8.04 -8.14 9.17
C ALA A 62 -7.00 -8.82 10.08
N ILE A 63 -6.30 -9.80 9.49
CA ILE A 63 -5.23 -10.57 10.14
C ILE A 63 -3.95 -10.40 9.34
N GLY A 64 -2.86 -9.99 9.99
CA GLY A 64 -1.53 -9.96 9.38
C GLY A 64 -0.65 -11.07 9.94
N ILE A 65 0.05 -11.76 9.07
CA ILE A 65 0.95 -12.86 9.41
C ILE A 65 2.35 -12.51 8.93
N SER A 66 3.29 -12.36 9.87
CA SER A 66 4.71 -12.22 9.62
C SER A 66 5.39 -13.57 9.86
N CYS A 67 6.11 -14.09 8.87
CA CYS A 67 6.79 -15.39 8.97
C CYS A 67 8.10 -15.39 8.20
N GLY A 68 9.13 -16.06 8.70
CA GLY A 68 10.38 -16.27 7.96
C GLY A 68 10.14 -17.04 6.66
N GLY A 69 10.91 -16.69 5.60
CA GLY A 69 10.83 -17.36 4.29
C GLY A 69 11.65 -18.66 4.20
N PRO A 70 11.47 -19.41 3.08
CA PRO A 70 10.66 -19.08 1.91
C PRO A 70 9.16 -19.27 2.10
N LEU A 71 8.37 -18.37 1.49
CA LEU A 71 6.91 -18.41 1.47
C LEU A 71 6.37 -17.84 0.15
N ASP A 72 5.08 -18.06 -0.11
CA ASP A 72 4.33 -17.49 -1.22
C ASP A 72 3.22 -16.61 -0.63
N SER A 73 3.47 -15.29 -0.58
CA SER A 73 2.53 -14.32 0.00
C SER A 73 1.22 -14.27 -0.78
N ALA A 74 1.27 -14.36 -2.11
CA ALA A 74 0.08 -14.32 -2.97
C ALA A 74 -0.84 -15.53 -2.79
N ARG A 75 -0.27 -16.71 -2.54
CA ARG A 75 -1.03 -17.94 -2.26
C ARG A 75 -1.33 -18.14 -0.78
N GLY A 76 -0.71 -17.35 0.10
CA GLY A 76 -0.84 -17.47 1.55
C GLY A 76 -0.22 -18.75 2.13
N VAL A 77 0.90 -19.22 1.55
CA VAL A 77 1.52 -20.51 1.87
C VAL A 77 2.95 -20.34 2.38
N VAL A 78 3.27 -20.92 3.53
CA VAL A 78 4.64 -21.09 4.00
C VAL A 78 5.24 -22.34 3.34
N ILE A 79 6.38 -22.19 2.64
CA ILE A 79 6.89 -23.25 1.76
C ILE A 79 7.80 -24.23 2.52
N SER A 80 8.88 -23.80 3.11
CA SER A 80 9.80 -24.64 3.94
C SER A 80 10.89 -23.77 4.56
N PRO A 81 10.58 -22.94 5.57
CA PRO A 81 11.58 -22.09 6.19
C PRO A 81 12.65 -22.91 6.93
N PRO A 82 13.93 -22.60 6.77
CA PRO A 82 15.01 -23.35 7.43
C PRO A 82 14.94 -23.28 8.97
N ASN A 83 14.38 -22.20 9.49
CA ASN A 83 14.21 -21.98 10.94
C ASN A 83 12.91 -22.56 11.50
N LEU A 84 12.08 -23.17 10.66
CA LEU A 84 10.78 -23.79 11.01
C LEU A 84 10.70 -25.20 10.37
N PRO A 85 11.48 -26.17 10.86
CA PRO A 85 11.50 -27.51 10.28
C PRO A 85 10.11 -28.16 10.35
N GLY A 86 9.69 -28.81 9.24
CA GLY A 86 8.39 -29.43 9.12
C GLY A 86 7.23 -28.48 8.75
N TRP A 87 7.54 -27.24 8.36
CA TRP A 87 6.56 -26.28 7.85
C TRP A 87 6.51 -26.31 6.30
N ASP A 88 6.21 -27.48 5.74
CA ASP A 88 6.24 -27.69 4.30
C ASP A 88 4.86 -27.45 3.69
N ASN A 89 4.72 -26.44 2.84
CA ASN A 89 3.48 -26.08 2.13
C ASN A 89 2.26 -25.88 3.05
N ILE A 90 2.42 -25.09 4.09
CA ILE A 90 1.35 -24.79 5.05
C ILE A 90 0.47 -23.64 4.53
N GLU A 91 -0.83 -23.91 4.25
CA GLU A 91 -1.82 -22.92 3.82
C GLU A 91 -2.28 -22.03 4.99
N ILE A 92 -1.36 -21.26 5.55
CA ILE A 92 -1.56 -20.56 6.82
C ILE A 92 -2.66 -19.49 6.74
N VAL A 93 -2.75 -18.77 5.63
CA VAL A 93 -3.79 -17.74 5.40
C VAL A 93 -5.17 -18.37 5.52
N ARG A 94 -5.42 -19.46 4.77
CA ARG A 94 -6.70 -20.19 4.80
C ARG A 94 -7.03 -20.74 6.19
N MET A 95 -6.01 -21.19 6.94
CA MET A 95 -6.21 -21.67 8.31
C MET A 95 -6.62 -20.55 9.26
N ALA A 96 -5.99 -19.38 9.15
CA ALA A 96 -6.31 -18.19 9.96
C ALA A 96 -7.70 -17.64 9.60
N GLU A 97 -8.02 -17.48 8.32
CA GLU A 97 -9.33 -17.03 7.84
C GLU A 97 -10.46 -17.92 8.36
N LYS A 98 -10.27 -19.24 8.29
CA LYS A 98 -11.25 -20.22 8.80
C LYS A 98 -11.43 -20.12 10.32
N ARG A 99 -10.35 -19.87 11.08
CA ARG A 99 -10.39 -19.79 12.54
C ARG A 99 -11.08 -18.52 13.03
N PHE A 100 -10.74 -17.37 12.45
CA PHE A 100 -11.11 -16.06 12.97
C PHE A 100 -12.22 -15.37 12.17
N ASN A 101 -12.65 -15.94 11.05
CA ASN A 101 -13.68 -15.40 10.15
C ASN A 101 -13.36 -13.97 9.69
N ALA A 102 -12.11 -13.72 9.32
CA ALA A 102 -11.61 -12.42 8.85
C ALA A 102 -10.56 -12.63 7.74
N PRO A 103 -10.38 -11.68 6.81
CA PRO A 103 -9.36 -11.77 5.78
C PRO A 103 -7.96 -11.79 6.39
N ALA A 104 -7.09 -12.67 5.88
CA ALA A 104 -5.73 -12.83 6.38
C ALA A 104 -4.70 -12.62 5.27
N TYR A 105 -3.54 -12.07 5.63
CA TYR A 105 -2.46 -11.72 4.73
C TYR A 105 -1.13 -12.21 5.29
N LEU A 106 -0.31 -12.82 4.42
CA LEU A 106 0.99 -13.37 4.77
C LEU A 106 2.11 -12.53 4.16
N GLN A 107 3.16 -12.26 4.93
CA GLN A 107 4.35 -11.59 4.43
C GLN A 107 5.63 -12.15 5.07
N ASN A 108 6.74 -12.06 4.33
CA ASN A 108 8.07 -12.35 4.85
C ASN A 108 8.44 -11.36 5.97
N ASP A 109 9.16 -11.81 6.99
CA ASP A 109 9.51 -11.05 8.19
C ASP A 109 10.33 -9.77 7.88
N ALA A 110 11.23 -9.81 6.90
CA ALA A 110 11.98 -8.63 6.47
C ALA A 110 11.07 -7.60 5.77
N ASN A 111 10.20 -8.05 4.87
CA ASN A 111 9.22 -7.22 4.19
C ASN A 111 8.19 -6.64 5.19
N ALA A 112 7.70 -7.45 6.09
CA ALA A 112 6.78 -7.02 7.15
C ALA A 112 7.39 -5.93 8.04
N SER A 113 8.66 -6.11 8.42
CA SER A 113 9.42 -5.11 9.19
C SER A 113 9.67 -3.84 8.39
N ALA A 114 9.95 -3.95 7.09
CA ALA A 114 10.08 -2.79 6.21
C ALA A 114 8.80 -1.97 6.13
N VAL A 115 7.65 -2.64 5.98
CA VAL A 115 6.32 -1.98 5.99
C VAL A 115 6.05 -1.33 7.33
N ALA A 116 6.41 -1.98 8.45
CA ALA A 116 6.23 -1.42 9.79
C ALA A 116 7.06 -0.15 10.00
N GLU A 117 8.35 -0.17 9.69
CA GLU A 117 9.21 1.02 9.80
C GLU A 117 8.82 2.11 8.80
N TRP A 118 8.36 1.75 7.61
CA TRP A 118 7.87 2.70 6.62
C TRP A 118 6.60 3.43 7.08
N LYS A 119 5.63 2.71 7.61
CA LYS A 119 4.34 3.29 8.01
C LYS A 119 4.37 3.92 9.40
N PHE A 120 5.10 3.33 10.35
CA PHE A 120 4.97 3.64 11.77
C PHE A 120 6.27 4.01 12.48
N GLY A 121 7.43 3.89 11.82
CA GLY A 121 8.75 4.14 12.38
C GLY A 121 9.61 5.11 11.58
N ALA A 122 10.90 4.85 11.52
CA ALA A 122 11.93 5.71 10.93
C ALA A 122 11.75 5.99 9.42
N GLY A 123 10.86 5.29 8.73
CA GLY A 123 10.56 5.45 7.30
C GLY A 123 9.35 6.32 6.98
N LYS A 124 8.67 6.90 7.98
CA LYS A 124 7.47 7.73 7.76
C LYS A 124 7.71 8.85 6.74
N GLY A 125 6.80 8.97 5.77
CA GLY A 125 6.83 10.03 4.74
C GLY A 125 7.83 9.83 3.61
N LEU A 126 8.59 8.73 3.60
CA LEU A 126 9.54 8.41 2.54
C LEU A 126 8.90 7.49 1.48
N SER A 127 9.41 7.59 0.25
CA SER A 127 8.94 6.77 -0.88
C SER A 127 9.91 5.66 -1.28
N ASN A 128 11.20 5.80 -0.95
CA ASN A 128 12.24 4.85 -1.32
C ASN A 128 13.12 4.56 -0.10
N LEU A 129 12.96 3.40 0.50
CA LEU A 129 13.76 2.98 1.64
C LEU A 129 14.05 1.48 1.63
N VAL A 130 15.10 1.10 2.33
CA VAL A 130 15.48 -0.29 2.56
C VAL A 130 15.53 -0.53 4.06
N PHE A 131 14.86 -1.58 4.51
CA PHE A 131 15.00 -2.09 5.87
C PHE A 131 15.91 -3.32 5.86
N LEU A 132 16.92 -3.35 6.70
CA LEU A 132 17.80 -4.51 6.90
C LEU A 132 17.48 -5.21 8.22
N THR A 133 17.12 -6.49 8.14
CA THR A 133 17.02 -7.34 9.32
C THR A 133 18.43 -7.80 9.71
N PHE A 134 19.06 -7.15 10.66
CA PHE A 134 20.36 -7.60 11.18
C PHE A 134 20.12 -8.46 12.43
N GLY A 135 19.54 -9.66 12.21
CA GLY A 135 19.16 -10.63 13.24
C GLY A 135 20.06 -11.84 13.29
N THR A 136 19.48 -13.05 13.43
CA THR A 136 20.19 -14.32 13.28
C THR A 136 20.79 -14.46 11.90
N GLY A 137 20.05 -14.05 10.85
CA GLY A 137 20.47 -13.86 9.47
C GLY A 137 20.42 -12.40 9.07
N LEU A 138 20.59 -12.13 7.76
CA LEU A 138 20.50 -10.82 7.13
C LEU A 138 19.59 -10.88 5.90
N GLY A 139 18.48 -10.18 5.93
CA GLY A 139 17.58 -9.97 4.80
C GLY A 139 17.24 -8.50 4.65
N ALA A 140 16.58 -8.13 3.56
CA ALA A 140 16.05 -6.77 3.39
C ALA A 140 14.60 -6.79 2.94
N GLY A 141 13.86 -5.76 3.36
CA GLY A 141 12.58 -5.39 2.77
C GLY A 141 12.73 -4.07 2.03
N LEU A 142 12.15 -3.98 0.84
CA LEU A 142 12.32 -2.86 -0.08
C LEU A 142 11.01 -2.10 -0.23
N ILE A 143 11.01 -0.80 0.08
CA ILE A 143 9.93 0.10 -0.30
C ILE A 143 10.46 0.96 -1.46
N LEU A 144 9.84 0.85 -2.63
CA LEU A 144 10.23 1.59 -3.84
C LEU A 144 9.02 2.31 -4.40
N ASN A 145 9.16 3.60 -4.65
CA ASN A 145 8.08 4.46 -5.15
C ASN A 145 6.80 4.40 -4.29
N GLY A 146 6.94 4.32 -2.97
CA GLY A 146 5.82 4.28 -2.04
C GLY A 146 5.05 2.95 -2.02
N ALA A 147 5.69 1.85 -2.43
CA ALA A 147 5.10 0.50 -2.39
C ALA A 147 6.15 -0.54 -1.99
N LEU A 148 5.70 -1.61 -1.32
CA LEU A 148 6.52 -2.78 -1.04
C LEU A 148 6.89 -3.47 -2.37
N TYR A 149 8.18 -3.67 -2.59
CA TYR A 149 8.69 -4.35 -3.78
C TYR A 149 9.12 -5.78 -3.44
N GLU A 150 8.36 -6.75 -3.91
CA GLU A 150 8.59 -8.18 -3.66
C GLU A 150 9.34 -8.89 -4.80
N GLY A 151 9.51 -8.23 -5.95
CA GLY A 151 10.10 -8.85 -7.15
C GLY A 151 9.15 -9.84 -7.82
N THR A 152 9.70 -10.66 -8.71
CA THR A 152 8.91 -11.57 -9.55
C THR A 152 8.27 -12.74 -8.78
N ASN A 153 8.92 -13.21 -7.72
CA ASN A 153 8.54 -14.42 -6.98
C ASN A 153 8.66 -14.26 -5.45
N GLY A 154 8.60 -13.03 -4.95
CA GLY A 154 8.67 -12.74 -3.52
C GLY A 154 10.09 -12.75 -2.92
N ASN A 155 11.14 -12.90 -3.73
CA ASN A 155 12.54 -12.98 -3.26
C ASN A 155 13.35 -11.67 -3.51
N ALA A 156 12.70 -10.54 -3.69
CA ALA A 156 13.42 -9.26 -3.67
C ALA A 156 13.96 -8.99 -2.26
N GLY A 157 15.13 -8.36 -2.17
CA GLY A 157 15.71 -8.04 -0.88
C GLY A 157 16.61 -9.13 -0.28
N GLU A 158 16.92 -10.20 -1.00
CA GLU A 158 17.87 -11.24 -0.57
C GLU A 158 19.34 -10.76 -0.59
N VAL A 159 19.58 -9.56 -0.05
CA VAL A 159 20.92 -8.91 -0.04
C VAL A 159 21.94 -9.66 0.78
N GLY A 160 21.52 -10.46 1.77
CA GLY A 160 22.40 -11.33 2.56
C GLY A 160 23.19 -12.32 1.71
N HIS A 161 22.67 -12.68 0.53
CA HIS A 161 23.35 -13.56 -0.43
C HIS A 161 24.39 -12.87 -1.33
N ILE A 162 24.54 -11.54 -1.25
CA ILE A 162 25.59 -10.82 -1.99
C ILE A 162 26.95 -11.29 -1.45
N ARG A 163 27.86 -11.67 -2.35
CA ARG A 163 29.23 -12.00 -1.98
C ARG A 163 30.04 -10.70 -1.88
N LEU A 164 30.54 -10.38 -0.71
CA LEU A 164 31.39 -9.21 -0.46
C LEU A 164 32.86 -9.54 -0.58
N GLU A 165 33.28 -10.75 -0.11
CA GLU A 165 34.66 -11.23 -0.14
C GLU A 165 34.72 -12.64 -0.72
N ASN A 166 35.91 -13.02 -1.23
CA ASN A 166 36.13 -14.38 -1.76
C ASN A 166 36.09 -15.43 -0.66
N ASP A 167 36.62 -15.07 0.52
CA ASP A 167 36.73 -15.91 1.70
C ASP A 167 36.06 -15.22 2.89
N GLY A 168 35.80 -15.96 3.96
CA GLY A 168 35.22 -15.41 5.18
C GLY A 168 34.07 -16.26 5.72
N PRO A 169 33.38 -15.75 6.76
CA PRO A 169 32.31 -16.49 7.40
C PRO A 169 31.21 -16.92 6.44
N VAL A 170 30.65 -18.11 6.68
CA VAL A 170 29.61 -18.69 5.83
C VAL A 170 28.24 -18.23 6.31
N GLY A 171 27.52 -17.47 5.47
CA GLY A 171 26.09 -17.17 5.60
C GLY A 171 25.30 -17.97 4.57
N PHE A 172 24.26 -18.69 5.01
CA PHE A 172 23.38 -19.54 4.18
C PHE A 172 24.12 -20.33 3.08
N GLY A 173 25.20 -21.04 3.48
CA GLY A 173 25.97 -21.88 2.58
C GLY A 173 26.98 -21.15 1.67
N LYS A 174 27.13 -19.83 1.74
CA LYS A 174 28.01 -19.01 0.92
C LYS A 174 29.09 -18.34 1.79
N ALA A 175 30.35 -18.68 1.57
CA ALA A 175 31.48 -18.01 2.21
C ALA A 175 31.67 -16.59 1.71
N GLY A 176 32.07 -15.67 2.60
CA GLY A 176 32.28 -14.26 2.27
C GLY A 176 31.00 -13.50 1.86
N SER A 177 29.84 -14.00 2.24
CA SER A 177 28.56 -13.33 1.96
C SER A 177 28.27 -12.18 2.94
N PHE A 178 27.42 -11.25 2.54
CA PHE A 178 27.00 -10.14 3.38
C PHE A 178 26.40 -10.66 4.71
N GLU A 179 25.53 -11.67 4.67
CA GLU A 179 25.03 -12.33 5.88
C GLU A 179 26.14 -12.99 6.70
N GLY A 180 27.15 -13.56 6.04
CA GLY A 180 28.28 -14.18 6.71
C GLY A 180 29.04 -13.22 7.63
N PHE A 181 29.17 -11.96 7.22
CA PHE A 181 29.80 -10.91 8.04
C PHE A 181 28.79 -10.15 8.91
N CYS A 182 27.62 -9.85 8.40
CA CYS A 182 26.66 -8.89 8.95
C CYS A 182 25.38 -9.57 9.46
N SER A 183 25.51 -10.63 10.22
CA SER A 183 24.44 -11.23 11.00
C SER A 183 24.94 -11.61 12.39
N GLY A 184 24.06 -11.83 13.33
CA GLY A 184 24.44 -12.29 14.69
C GLY A 184 25.18 -13.62 14.64
N GLY A 185 24.74 -14.54 13.76
CA GLY A 185 25.42 -15.81 13.52
C GLY A 185 26.76 -15.64 12.80
N GLY A 186 26.82 -14.70 11.85
CA GLY A 186 28.04 -14.38 11.10
C GLY A 186 29.12 -13.77 11.99
N ILE A 187 28.78 -12.76 12.80
CA ILE A 187 29.69 -12.14 13.78
C ILE A 187 30.22 -13.18 14.78
N ALA A 188 29.38 -14.11 15.24
CA ALA A 188 29.82 -15.17 16.14
C ALA A 188 30.85 -16.08 15.46
N LYS A 189 30.65 -16.50 14.19
CA LYS A 189 31.60 -17.32 13.42
C LYS A 189 32.92 -16.58 13.18
N LEU A 190 32.84 -15.31 12.74
CA LEU A 190 34.01 -14.46 12.57
C LEU A 190 34.81 -14.35 13.87
N GLY A 191 34.11 -14.14 15.00
CA GLY A 191 34.71 -14.08 16.32
C GLY A 191 35.41 -15.36 16.72
N ILE A 192 34.83 -16.53 16.41
CA ILE A 192 35.47 -17.83 16.66
C ILE A 192 36.75 -18.01 15.81
N GLU A 193 36.70 -17.68 14.53
CA GLU A 193 37.85 -17.75 13.63
C GLU A 193 38.98 -16.85 14.11
N MET A 194 38.69 -15.58 14.42
CA MET A 194 39.70 -14.63 14.92
C MET A 194 40.21 -15.00 16.31
N ALA A 195 39.36 -15.59 17.17
CA ALA A 195 39.81 -16.09 18.48
C ALA A 195 40.80 -17.24 18.36
N ARG A 196 40.60 -18.19 17.43
CA ARG A 196 41.54 -19.28 17.15
C ARG A 196 42.90 -18.75 16.71
N ASP A 197 42.92 -17.77 15.80
CA ASP A 197 44.18 -17.15 15.36
C ASP A 197 44.87 -16.39 16.51
N ALA A 198 44.11 -15.69 17.32
CA ALA A 198 44.65 -14.98 18.48
C ALA A 198 45.23 -15.95 19.52
N VAL A 199 44.57 -17.06 19.80
CA VAL A 199 45.07 -18.11 20.71
C VAL A 199 46.37 -18.73 20.17
N ASN A 200 46.44 -19.02 18.86
CA ASN A 200 47.66 -19.50 18.22
C ASN A 200 48.81 -18.48 18.32
N ALA A 201 48.48 -17.18 18.39
CA ALA A 201 49.45 -16.10 18.62
C ALA A 201 49.73 -15.81 20.11
N GLY A 202 49.20 -16.62 21.04
CA GLY A 202 49.41 -16.49 22.48
C GLY A 202 48.53 -15.45 23.19
N LYS A 203 47.46 -14.95 22.54
CA LYS A 203 46.46 -14.09 23.14
C LYS A 203 45.29 -14.92 23.71
N CYS A 204 44.54 -14.37 24.65
CA CYS A 204 43.37 -15.03 25.23
C CYS A 204 42.15 -14.09 25.17
N PRO A 205 41.34 -14.14 24.10
CA PRO A 205 40.17 -13.28 23.98
C PRO A 205 39.15 -13.50 25.11
N ALA A 206 38.66 -12.44 25.73
CA ALA A 206 37.81 -12.51 26.91
C ALA A 206 36.46 -13.19 26.61
N TYR A 207 35.93 -13.08 25.41
CA TYR A 207 34.67 -13.70 24.99
C TYR A 207 34.75 -15.22 24.73
N LEU A 208 35.95 -15.82 24.85
CA LEU A 208 36.14 -17.25 24.68
C LEU A 208 36.14 -18.02 26.03
N THR A 209 35.88 -17.32 27.15
CA THR A 209 35.99 -17.90 28.51
C THR A 209 35.15 -19.16 28.71
N ASP A 210 33.95 -19.20 28.13
CA ASP A 210 33.04 -20.34 28.19
C ASP A 210 33.15 -21.28 26.97
N GLY A 211 34.29 -21.22 26.26
CA GLY A 211 34.55 -21.96 25.03
C GLY A 211 33.75 -21.43 23.83
N GLU A 212 33.97 -22.07 22.66
CA GLU A 212 33.33 -21.63 21.40
C GLU A 212 31.80 -21.66 21.44
N ALA A 213 31.21 -22.55 22.21
CA ALA A 213 29.74 -22.66 22.34
C ALA A 213 29.10 -21.43 23.03
N GLY A 214 29.87 -20.70 23.83
CA GLY A 214 29.42 -19.45 24.50
C GLY A 214 29.58 -18.20 23.64
N VAL A 215 30.23 -18.31 22.46
CA VAL A 215 30.48 -17.14 21.60
C VAL A 215 29.22 -16.71 20.85
N SER A 216 28.90 -15.44 20.98
CA SER A 216 27.77 -14.79 20.30
C SER A 216 28.13 -13.34 19.97
N ALA A 217 27.39 -12.71 19.05
CA ALA A 217 27.56 -11.28 18.80
C ALA A 217 27.48 -10.45 20.09
N LYS A 218 26.62 -10.83 21.01
CA LYS A 218 26.47 -10.16 22.31
C LYS A 218 27.72 -10.28 23.18
N THR A 219 28.25 -11.50 23.38
CA THR A 219 29.43 -11.72 24.24
C THR A 219 30.67 -11.06 23.65
N ILE A 220 30.82 -11.04 22.32
CA ILE A 220 31.88 -10.30 21.63
C ILE A 220 31.72 -8.79 21.85
N ALA A 221 30.51 -8.23 21.72
CA ALA A 221 30.28 -6.80 21.96
C ALA A 221 30.60 -6.39 23.39
N GLU A 222 30.23 -7.20 24.39
CA GLU A 222 30.54 -6.97 25.79
C GLU A 222 32.06 -6.97 26.02
N ALA A 223 32.80 -7.93 25.46
CA ALA A 223 34.25 -7.98 25.54
C ALA A 223 34.92 -6.77 24.86
N ALA A 224 34.45 -6.39 23.68
CA ALA A 224 34.97 -5.21 22.96
C ALA A 224 34.83 -3.93 23.78
N ARG A 225 33.68 -3.72 24.42
CA ARG A 225 33.44 -2.56 25.31
C ARG A 225 34.28 -2.60 26.59
N MET A 226 34.72 -3.78 27.00
CA MET A 226 35.67 -3.95 28.12
C MET A 226 37.15 -3.78 27.69
N GLY A 227 37.41 -3.51 26.41
CA GLY A 227 38.76 -3.26 25.89
C GLY A 227 39.46 -4.47 25.31
N ASP A 228 38.76 -5.58 25.00
CA ASP A 228 39.32 -6.70 24.30
C ASP A 228 39.60 -6.34 22.83
N GLU A 229 40.89 -6.30 22.47
CA GLU A 229 41.33 -5.88 21.14
C GLU A 229 40.82 -6.80 20.03
N VAL A 230 40.74 -8.12 20.29
CA VAL A 230 40.28 -9.11 19.30
C VAL A 230 38.79 -8.95 19.06
N ALA A 231 38.02 -8.78 20.14
CA ALA A 231 36.60 -8.53 20.06
C ALA A 231 36.27 -7.21 19.30
N TYR A 232 37.07 -6.18 19.56
CA TYR A 232 36.95 -4.91 18.82
C TYR A 232 37.24 -5.07 17.34
N GLU A 233 38.28 -5.84 16.96
CA GLU A 233 38.61 -6.08 15.57
C GLU A 233 37.55 -6.92 14.84
N VAL A 234 36.88 -7.86 15.54
CA VAL A 234 35.71 -8.58 14.98
C VAL A 234 34.63 -7.58 14.54
N TYR A 235 34.25 -6.65 15.42
CA TYR A 235 33.24 -5.65 15.09
C TYR A 235 33.71 -4.65 14.02
N ARG A 236 34.99 -4.28 14.02
CA ARG A 236 35.59 -3.41 13.00
C ARG A 236 35.55 -4.07 11.62
N THR A 237 35.82 -5.37 11.55
CA THR A 237 35.74 -6.15 10.31
C THR A 237 34.29 -6.26 9.83
N ALA A 238 33.36 -6.65 10.70
CA ALA A 238 31.94 -6.71 10.37
C ALA A 238 31.40 -5.32 9.93
N GLY A 239 31.87 -4.25 10.57
CA GLY A 239 31.52 -2.89 10.19
C GLY A 239 32.00 -2.50 8.78
N ARG A 240 33.24 -2.83 8.41
CA ARG A 240 33.72 -2.61 7.02
C ARG A 240 32.82 -3.30 6.00
N GLU A 241 32.54 -4.58 6.22
CA GLU A 241 31.70 -5.34 5.31
C GLU A 241 30.25 -4.82 5.30
N LEU A 242 29.75 -4.30 6.43
CA LEU A 242 28.48 -3.56 6.45
C LEU A 242 28.55 -2.33 5.53
N GLY A 243 29.63 -1.55 5.59
CA GLY A 243 29.83 -0.38 4.73
C GLY A 243 29.80 -0.72 3.24
N ARG A 244 30.48 -1.79 2.84
CA ARG A 244 30.46 -2.30 1.44
C ARG A 244 29.06 -2.73 1.01
N GLY A 245 28.38 -3.51 1.84
CA GLY A 245 27.01 -3.93 1.55
C GLY A 245 26.05 -2.74 1.42
N LEU A 246 26.18 -1.73 2.28
CA LEU A 246 25.41 -0.50 2.20
C LEU A 246 25.70 0.29 0.92
N ALA A 247 26.98 0.39 0.50
CA ALA A 247 27.37 1.05 -0.74
C ALA A 247 26.72 0.40 -1.96
N ILE A 248 26.75 -0.94 -2.04
CA ILE A 248 26.10 -1.71 -3.11
C ILE A 248 24.59 -1.40 -3.17
N ILE A 249 23.91 -1.36 -2.02
CA ILE A 249 22.49 -1.07 -1.95
C ILE A 249 22.21 0.37 -2.40
N ILE A 250 23.00 1.34 -1.94
CA ILE A 250 22.88 2.75 -2.30
C ILE A 250 23.08 2.96 -3.81
N ASP A 251 24.13 2.40 -4.37
CA ASP A 251 24.46 2.55 -5.79
C ASP A 251 23.47 1.82 -6.71
N THR A 252 22.80 0.78 -6.20
CA THR A 252 21.83 0.00 -6.98
C THR A 252 20.43 0.57 -6.92
N LEU A 253 19.97 1.00 -5.74
CA LEU A 253 18.57 1.39 -5.47
C LEU A 253 18.39 2.88 -5.24
N ASN A 254 19.45 3.60 -4.91
CA ASN A 254 19.46 5.03 -4.55
C ASN A 254 18.32 5.41 -3.58
N PRO A 255 18.21 4.76 -2.41
CA PRO A 255 17.13 5.00 -1.47
C PRO A 255 17.34 6.30 -0.69
N GLU A 256 16.27 6.88 -0.19
CA GLU A 256 16.30 8.04 0.71
C GLU A 256 16.84 7.65 2.09
N ARG A 257 16.60 6.37 2.49
CA ARG A 257 17.01 5.86 3.81
C ARG A 257 17.26 4.37 3.81
N ILE A 258 18.30 3.94 4.55
CA ILE A 258 18.48 2.55 4.96
C ILE A 258 18.25 2.48 6.47
N ILE A 259 17.32 1.63 6.90
CA ILE A 259 16.96 1.42 8.30
C ILE A 259 17.49 0.06 8.71
N ILE A 260 18.27 0.00 9.79
CA ILE A 260 18.90 -1.26 10.23
C ILE A 260 18.36 -1.65 11.61
N GLY A 261 17.78 -2.87 11.68
CA GLY A 261 17.26 -3.44 12.92
C GLY A 261 18.25 -4.33 13.67
N GLY A 262 17.80 -4.98 14.73
CA GLY A 262 18.45 -6.11 15.37
C GLY A 262 19.81 -5.83 16.03
N VAL A 263 20.87 -6.48 15.58
CA VAL A 263 22.23 -6.34 16.16
C VAL A 263 22.72 -4.90 16.08
N TYR A 264 22.41 -4.20 14.99
CA TYR A 264 22.85 -2.83 14.80
C TYR A 264 22.27 -1.87 15.86
N GLN A 265 21.02 -2.05 16.28
CA GLN A 265 20.41 -1.24 17.35
C GLN A 265 21.15 -1.38 18.69
N ARG A 266 21.74 -2.55 18.95
CA ARG A 266 22.43 -2.87 20.21
C ARG A 266 23.93 -2.63 20.15
N SER A 267 24.54 -2.67 18.96
CA SER A 267 26.01 -2.64 18.79
C SER A 267 26.45 -1.73 17.62
N GLY A 268 25.60 -0.80 17.22
CA GLY A 268 25.93 0.20 16.19
C GLY A 268 27.12 1.08 16.58
N ASP A 269 27.33 1.30 17.87
CA ASP A 269 28.49 2.00 18.43
C ASP A 269 29.82 1.33 18.06
N LEU A 270 29.83 0.02 17.92
CA LEU A 270 31.02 -0.77 17.52
C LEU A 270 31.16 -0.94 16.01
N LEU A 271 30.06 -0.82 15.26
CA LEU A 271 30.00 -1.07 13.81
C LEU A 271 30.17 0.19 12.98
N TRP A 272 29.55 1.31 13.42
CA TRP A 272 29.27 2.45 12.54
C TRP A 272 30.52 3.18 12.07
N GLU A 273 31.54 3.36 12.91
CA GLU A 273 32.76 4.09 12.53
C GLU A 273 33.45 3.45 11.31
N SER A 274 33.65 2.14 11.34
CA SER A 274 34.26 1.39 10.23
C SER A 274 33.31 1.24 9.05
N ALA A 275 32.01 1.07 9.30
CA ALA A 275 31.00 1.01 8.25
C ALA A 275 30.90 2.34 7.48
N LYS A 276 30.90 3.46 8.19
CA LYS A 276 30.83 4.80 7.57
C LYS A 276 32.06 5.10 6.73
N ALA A 277 33.25 4.77 7.24
CA ALA A 277 34.50 4.99 6.50
C ALA A 277 34.53 4.20 5.19
N GLU A 278 34.11 2.94 5.21
CA GLU A 278 34.04 2.09 4.01
C GLU A 278 32.91 2.54 3.06
N LEU A 279 31.74 2.88 3.59
CA LEU A 279 30.62 3.40 2.81
C LEU A 279 31.01 4.67 2.04
N ASP A 280 31.74 5.60 2.71
CA ASP A 280 32.18 6.85 2.08
C ASP A 280 33.26 6.63 1.00
N ALA A 281 34.03 5.54 1.11
CA ALA A 281 35.05 5.19 0.14
C ALA A 281 34.48 4.47 -1.10
N GLU A 282 33.43 3.67 -0.92
CA GLU A 282 32.90 2.75 -1.95
C GLU A 282 31.67 3.30 -2.68
N ALA A 283 30.77 4.03 -1.99
CA ALA A 283 29.55 4.54 -2.62
C ALA A 283 29.79 5.70 -3.56
N LEU A 284 29.03 5.77 -4.65
CA LEU A 284 29.00 6.93 -5.52
C LEU A 284 28.63 8.18 -4.69
N ALA A 285 29.50 9.19 -4.69
CA ALA A 285 29.38 10.35 -3.79
C ALA A 285 28.01 11.05 -3.85
N GLU A 286 27.41 11.19 -5.03
CA GLU A 286 26.10 11.82 -5.19
C GLU A 286 24.95 10.94 -4.66
N ALA A 287 25.03 9.62 -4.83
CA ALA A 287 24.04 8.69 -4.27
C ALA A 287 24.15 8.61 -2.74
N GLY A 288 25.38 8.57 -2.20
CA GLY A 288 25.64 8.59 -0.75
C GLY A 288 25.10 9.83 -0.03
N LYS A 289 25.10 11.00 -0.69
CA LYS A 289 24.53 12.24 -0.12
C LYS A 289 23.01 12.22 0.03
N CYS A 290 22.31 11.45 -0.80
CA CYS A 290 20.86 11.36 -0.79
C CYS A 290 20.34 10.36 0.25
N CYS A 291 21.19 9.41 0.69
CA CYS A 291 20.80 8.34 1.58
C CYS A 291 21.24 8.58 3.02
N THR A 292 20.31 8.41 3.96
CA THR A 292 20.63 8.38 5.40
C THR A 292 20.56 6.95 5.93
N VAL A 293 21.56 6.54 6.74
CA VAL A 293 21.56 5.23 7.41
C VAL A 293 21.21 5.43 8.88
N VAL A 294 20.16 4.77 9.36
CA VAL A 294 19.66 4.93 10.73
C VAL A 294 19.32 3.58 11.38
N ALA A 295 19.29 3.54 12.70
CA ALA A 295 18.70 2.42 13.43
C ALA A 295 17.17 2.45 13.31
N GLY A 296 16.53 1.27 13.36
CA GLY A 296 15.06 1.17 13.39
C GLY A 296 14.48 1.86 14.62
N GLU A 297 13.36 2.54 14.46
CA GLU A 297 12.69 3.28 15.53
C GLU A 297 11.78 2.39 16.40
N LEU A 298 11.19 1.35 15.79
CA LEU A 298 10.26 0.45 16.49
C LEU A 298 10.94 -0.51 17.47
N GLY A 299 12.26 -0.62 17.45
CA GLY A 299 13.05 -1.34 18.45
C GLY A 299 12.64 -2.80 18.64
N GLU A 300 12.50 -3.21 19.91
CA GLU A 300 12.12 -4.58 20.28
C GLU A 300 10.64 -4.91 19.94
N ALA A 301 9.82 -3.91 19.65
CA ALA A 301 8.41 -4.09 19.25
C ALA A 301 8.24 -4.33 17.75
N ILE A 302 9.32 -4.35 16.97
CA ILE A 302 9.27 -4.45 15.49
C ILE A 302 8.45 -5.67 15.02
N GLY A 303 8.56 -6.84 15.65
CA GLY A 303 7.79 -8.03 15.28
C GLY A 303 6.28 -7.85 15.45
N ASP A 304 5.87 -7.16 16.52
CA ASP A 304 4.45 -6.86 16.79
C ASP A 304 3.90 -5.90 15.73
N TYR A 305 4.63 -4.80 15.51
CA TYR A 305 4.26 -3.84 14.46
C TYR A 305 4.31 -4.45 13.06
N ALA A 306 5.27 -5.35 12.78
CA ALA A 306 5.40 -6.02 11.50
C ALA A 306 4.16 -6.85 11.16
N ALA A 307 3.72 -7.70 12.07
CA ALA A 307 2.52 -8.50 11.88
C ALA A 307 1.25 -7.61 11.69
N LEU A 308 1.08 -6.57 12.52
CA LEU A 308 -0.05 -5.65 12.39
C LEU A 308 0.04 -4.81 11.11
N ALA A 309 1.23 -4.38 10.71
CA ALA A 309 1.45 -3.60 9.49
C ALA A 309 1.12 -4.38 8.21
N VAL A 310 1.35 -5.70 8.20
CA VAL A 310 0.91 -6.58 7.10
C VAL A 310 -0.60 -6.50 6.92
N ALA A 311 -1.38 -6.61 8.02
CA ALA A 311 -2.84 -6.49 7.96
C ALA A 311 -3.28 -5.13 7.40
N VAL A 312 -2.73 -4.03 7.95
CA VAL A 312 -3.08 -2.67 7.52
C VAL A 312 -2.76 -2.44 6.05
N ASN A 313 -1.53 -2.77 5.63
CA ASN A 313 -1.05 -2.51 4.27
C ASN A 313 -1.81 -3.32 3.21
N ALA A 314 -1.99 -4.61 3.45
CA ALA A 314 -2.66 -5.50 2.50
C ALA A 314 -4.17 -5.26 2.46
N HIS A 315 -4.83 -5.10 3.61
CA HIS A 315 -6.26 -4.81 3.66
C HIS A 315 -6.59 -3.46 3.01
N HIS A 316 -5.77 -2.44 3.23
CA HIS A 316 -5.92 -1.15 2.55
C HIS A 316 -5.78 -1.30 1.03
N ALA A 317 -4.78 -2.05 0.55
CA ALA A 317 -4.60 -2.32 -0.88
C ALA A 317 -5.78 -3.12 -1.47
N ASP A 318 -6.32 -4.11 -0.75
CA ASP A 318 -7.46 -4.92 -1.22
C ASP A 318 -8.76 -4.13 -1.27
N THR A 319 -8.97 -3.23 -0.32
CA THR A 319 -10.18 -2.40 -0.25
C THR A 319 -10.15 -1.17 -1.16
N GLN A 320 -9.00 -0.80 -1.71
CA GLN A 320 -8.91 0.25 -2.71
C GLN A 320 -9.70 -0.11 -3.98
N SER A 321 -10.38 0.89 -4.54
CA SER A 321 -11.07 0.74 -5.82
C SER A 321 -10.09 0.42 -6.95
N GLU A 322 -10.56 -0.28 -8.00
CA GLU A 322 -9.78 -0.53 -9.21
C GLU A 322 -9.29 0.78 -9.87
N LEU A 323 -10.03 1.86 -9.67
CA LEU A 323 -9.62 3.20 -10.09
C LEU A 323 -8.30 3.60 -9.42
N ILE A 324 -8.23 3.51 -8.09
CA ILE A 324 -7.04 3.95 -7.33
C ILE A 324 -5.85 3.02 -7.57
N LYS A 325 -6.07 1.72 -7.70
CA LYS A 325 -5.00 0.77 -8.07
C LYS A 325 -4.36 1.13 -9.41
N ARG A 326 -5.15 1.56 -10.41
CA ARG A 326 -4.66 1.96 -11.74
C ARG A 326 -4.13 3.39 -11.80
N TYR A 327 -4.67 4.28 -10.98
CA TYR A 327 -4.35 5.70 -10.94
C TYR A 327 -4.09 6.16 -9.49
N PRO A 328 -2.95 5.78 -8.89
CA PRO A 328 -2.66 6.08 -7.48
C PRO A 328 -2.71 7.57 -7.12
N ALA A 329 -2.44 8.46 -8.09
CA ALA A 329 -2.55 9.90 -7.90
C ALA A 329 -3.98 10.35 -7.50
N LEU A 330 -5.02 9.55 -7.79
CA LEU A 330 -6.40 9.85 -7.43
C LEU A 330 -6.79 9.42 -6.01
N ALA A 331 -5.88 8.84 -5.23
CA ALA A 331 -6.17 8.40 -3.86
C ALA A 331 -6.69 9.54 -2.97
N GLU A 332 -6.15 10.74 -3.14
CA GLU A 332 -6.60 11.93 -2.40
C GLU A 332 -8.05 12.35 -2.73
N CYS A 333 -8.56 11.93 -3.89
CA CYS A 333 -9.92 12.24 -4.36
C CYS A 333 -10.93 11.12 -4.08
N GLU A 334 -10.52 9.97 -3.53
CA GLU A 334 -11.39 8.78 -3.43
C GLU A 334 -12.67 9.04 -2.64
N ALA A 335 -12.58 9.78 -1.55
CA ALA A 335 -13.74 10.14 -0.74
C ALA A 335 -14.74 11.00 -1.52
N ASP A 336 -14.26 11.98 -2.29
CA ASP A 336 -15.11 12.87 -3.11
C ASP A 336 -15.72 12.12 -4.31
N ILE A 337 -14.97 11.19 -4.92
CA ILE A 337 -15.46 10.31 -5.99
C ILE A 337 -16.60 9.43 -5.47
N ASN A 338 -16.45 8.84 -4.29
CA ASN A 338 -17.50 8.04 -3.66
C ASN A 338 -18.73 8.89 -3.32
N ALA A 339 -18.55 10.09 -2.79
CA ALA A 339 -19.66 11.03 -2.53
C ALA A 339 -20.41 11.40 -3.82
N ALA A 340 -19.69 11.65 -4.91
CA ALA A 340 -20.30 11.92 -6.22
C ALA A 340 -21.08 10.71 -6.75
N ARG A 341 -20.52 9.48 -6.63
CA ARG A 341 -21.22 8.23 -6.97
C ARG A 341 -22.54 8.09 -6.23
N ASP A 342 -22.53 8.30 -4.91
CA ASP A 342 -23.70 8.11 -4.07
C ASP A 342 -24.80 9.14 -4.37
N LEU A 343 -24.41 10.38 -4.70
CA LEU A 343 -25.33 11.41 -5.19
C LEU A 343 -25.97 11.00 -6.52
N LEU A 344 -25.19 10.50 -7.49
CA LEU A 344 -25.70 10.05 -8.80
C LEU A 344 -26.64 8.85 -8.66
N ILE A 345 -26.31 7.87 -7.83
CA ILE A 345 -27.18 6.72 -7.53
C ILE A 345 -28.51 7.22 -6.94
N SER A 346 -28.46 8.13 -5.95
CA SER A 346 -29.66 8.71 -5.33
C SER A 346 -30.53 9.47 -6.34
N CYS A 347 -29.91 10.23 -7.25
CA CYS A 347 -30.59 10.96 -8.32
C CYS A 347 -31.37 10.00 -9.23
N PHE A 348 -30.71 9.01 -9.79
CA PHE A 348 -31.33 8.08 -10.73
C PHE A 348 -32.38 7.18 -10.04
N ALA A 349 -32.15 6.74 -8.81
CA ALA A 349 -33.13 6.00 -8.02
C ALA A 349 -34.39 6.83 -7.74
N GLY A 350 -34.24 8.15 -7.56
CA GLY A 350 -35.33 9.10 -7.41
C GLY A 350 -36.03 9.52 -8.73
N GLY A 351 -35.63 8.92 -9.87
CA GLY A 351 -36.18 9.27 -11.19
C GLY A 351 -35.67 10.59 -11.77
N GLY A 352 -34.61 11.15 -11.20
CA GLY A 352 -33.91 12.34 -11.69
C GLY A 352 -33.04 12.05 -12.91
N LYS A 353 -32.42 13.11 -13.44
CA LYS A 353 -31.50 13.07 -14.58
C LYS A 353 -30.21 13.82 -14.28
N LEU A 354 -29.17 13.49 -15.03
CA LEU A 354 -27.89 14.18 -15.00
C LEU A 354 -27.84 15.25 -16.09
N LEU A 355 -27.62 16.50 -15.70
CA LEU A 355 -27.30 17.60 -16.60
C LEU A 355 -25.78 17.78 -16.59
N LEU A 356 -25.19 18.02 -17.78
CA LEU A 356 -23.72 18.11 -17.90
C LEU A 356 -23.33 19.43 -18.58
N ALA A 357 -22.40 20.16 -17.97
CA ALA A 357 -21.90 21.43 -18.49
C ALA A 357 -20.37 21.46 -18.45
N GLY A 358 -19.75 21.83 -19.57
CA GLY A 358 -18.31 21.97 -19.71
C GLY A 358 -17.93 22.65 -21.02
N ASN A 359 -16.69 23.13 -21.14
CA ASN A 359 -16.18 23.81 -22.33
C ASN A 359 -15.02 23.04 -22.96
N GLY A 360 -14.85 23.15 -24.28
CA GLY A 360 -13.72 22.54 -25.00
C GLY A 360 -13.63 21.02 -24.77
N GLY A 361 -12.51 20.52 -24.23
CA GLY A 361 -12.35 19.12 -23.89
C GLY A 361 -13.38 18.62 -22.88
N SER A 362 -13.70 19.43 -21.88
CA SER A 362 -14.77 19.11 -20.90
C SER A 362 -16.18 19.07 -21.54
N CYS A 363 -16.39 19.72 -22.69
CA CYS A 363 -17.62 19.56 -23.48
C CYS A 363 -17.66 18.14 -24.12
N ALA A 364 -16.56 17.68 -24.67
CA ALA A 364 -16.45 16.31 -25.18
C ALA A 364 -16.65 15.27 -24.06
N ASP A 365 -16.12 15.50 -22.87
CA ASP A 365 -16.35 14.66 -21.70
C ASP A 365 -17.86 14.59 -21.34
N CYS A 366 -18.59 15.70 -21.40
CA CYS A 366 -20.04 15.72 -21.17
C CYS A 366 -20.80 14.79 -22.14
N GLU A 367 -20.45 14.81 -23.42
CA GLU A 367 -21.05 13.95 -24.44
C GLU A 367 -20.67 12.48 -24.25
N HIS A 368 -19.42 12.21 -23.90
CA HIS A 368 -18.92 10.87 -23.59
C HIS A 368 -19.65 10.26 -22.40
N ILE A 369 -19.73 10.97 -21.27
CA ILE A 369 -20.47 10.54 -20.06
C ILE A 369 -21.93 10.23 -20.39
N ALA A 370 -22.60 11.09 -21.17
CA ALA A 370 -23.97 10.84 -21.56
C ALA A 370 -24.11 9.56 -22.40
N GLY A 371 -23.18 9.33 -23.32
CA GLY A 371 -23.12 8.10 -24.11
C GLY A 371 -23.02 6.84 -23.27
N GLU A 372 -22.17 6.84 -22.23
CA GLU A 372 -21.97 5.68 -21.35
C GLU A 372 -23.16 5.43 -20.41
N LEU A 373 -23.86 6.46 -19.99
CA LEU A 373 -25.03 6.32 -19.10
C LEU A 373 -26.31 5.91 -19.86
N MET A 374 -26.53 6.42 -21.08
CA MET A 374 -27.76 6.22 -21.82
C MET A 374 -27.87 4.86 -22.56
N LYS A 375 -26.79 4.09 -22.65
CA LYS A 375 -26.75 2.72 -23.20
C LYS A 375 -25.88 1.82 -22.31
N GLY A 376 -25.77 0.54 -22.62
CA GLY A 376 -24.82 -0.36 -21.97
C GLY A 376 -23.37 0.11 -22.15
N PHE A 377 -22.61 0.17 -21.06
CA PHE A 377 -21.18 0.50 -21.02
C PHE A 377 -20.35 -0.79 -20.93
N LEU A 378 -20.30 -1.40 -19.75
CA LEU A 378 -19.63 -2.68 -19.50
C LEU A 378 -20.63 -3.86 -19.51
N LEU A 379 -21.88 -3.60 -19.16
CA LEU A 379 -22.93 -4.60 -19.07
C LEU A 379 -23.90 -4.48 -20.25
N LYS A 380 -24.46 -5.60 -20.69
CA LYS A 380 -25.63 -5.59 -21.54
C LYS A 380 -26.83 -5.20 -20.69
N ARG A 381 -27.64 -4.23 -21.15
CA ARG A 381 -28.82 -3.72 -20.42
C ARG A 381 -30.11 -4.03 -21.19
N PRO A 382 -30.48 -5.29 -21.43
CA PRO A 382 -31.73 -5.60 -22.11
C PRO A 382 -32.91 -5.01 -21.34
N LEU A 383 -33.96 -4.59 -22.04
CA LEU A 383 -35.17 -4.13 -21.37
C LEU A 383 -35.75 -5.22 -20.46
N ASP A 384 -36.00 -4.89 -19.21
CA ASP A 384 -36.63 -5.80 -18.26
C ASP A 384 -38.08 -6.12 -18.63
N GLY A 385 -38.60 -7.25 -18.11
CA GLY A 385 -39.94 -7.72 -18.43
C GLY A 385 -41.04 -6.74 -18.05
N LYS A 386 -40.86 -5.96 -16.97
CA LYS A 386 -41.84 -4.96 -16.51
C LYS A 386 -41.93 -3.78 -17.47
N THR A 387 -40.78 -3.27 -17.90
CA THR A 387 -40.67 -2.19 -18.90
C THR A 387 -41.27 -2.63 -20.23
N ARG A 388 -40.95 -3.84 -20.73
CA ARG A 388 -41.52 -4.40 -21.95
C ARG A 388 -43.05 -4.51 -21.85
N ALA A 389 -43.56 -5.07 -20.77
CA ALA A 389 -45.00 -5.21 -20.55
C ALA A 389 -45.71 -3.87 -20.50
N ALA A 390 -45.11 -2.87 -19.83
CA ALA A 390 -45.66 -1.51 -19.78
C ALA A 390 -45.74 -0.83 -21.15
N MET A 391 -44.68 -0.99 -21.96
CA MET A 391 -44.66 -0.46 -23.35
C MET A 391 -45.72 -1.11 -24.21
N LYS A 392 -45.83 -2.45 -24.19
CA LYS A 392 -46.86 -3.19 -24.92
C LYS A 392 -48.28 -2.86 -24.42
N GLY A 393 -48.45 -2.67 -23.12
CA GLY A 393 -49.73 -2.27 -22.53
C GLY A 393 -50.20 -0.90 -23.00
N ARG A 394 -49.26 0.04 -23.19
CA ARG A 394 -49.56 1.38 -23.72
C ARG A 394 -49.74 1.41 -25.23
N PHE A 395 -48.94 0.65 -25.94
CA PHE A 395 -48.97 0.54 -27.40
C PHE A 395 -48.74 -0.91 -27.85
N PRO A 396 -49.80 -1.74 -27.98
CA PRO A 396 -49.67 -3.15 -28.32
C PRO A 396 -48.98 -3.46 -29.66
N ALA A 397 -49.02 -2.49 -30.59
CA ALA A 397 -48.39 -2.64 -31.92
C ALA A 397 -46.89 -2.36 -31.95
N VAL A 398 -46.20 -2.12 -30.81
CA VAL A 398 -44.76 -1.99 -30.79
C VAL A 398 -44.11 -3.35 -31.09
N ASP A 399 -43.22 -3.39 -32.06
CA ASP A 399 -42.58 -4.62 -32.54
C ASP A 399 -41.63 -5.20 -31.46
N ASP A 400 -41.66 -6.50 -31.26
CA ASP A 400 -40.71 -7.20 -30.41
C ASP A 400 -39.27 -7.02 -30.89
N ALA A 401 -39.05 -7.00 -32.21
CA ALA A 401 -37.75 -6.75 -32.80
C ALA A 401 -37.14 -5.38 -32.47
N ILE A 402 -37.96 -4.38 -32.12
CA ILE A 402 -37.52 -3.09 -31.60
C ILE A 402 -37.16 -3.26 -30.12
N LEU A 403 -38.05 -3.86 -29.32
CA LEU A 403 -37.85 -4.04 -27.88
C LEU A 403 -36.62 -4.92 -27.54
N ASP A 404 -36.32 -5.90 -28.41
CA ASP A 404 -35.16 -6.80 -28.25
C ASP A 404 -33.82 -6.11 -28.45
N ARG A 405 -33.79 -4.98 -29.17
CA ARG A 405 -32.57 -4.22 -29.48
C ARG A 405 -32.41 -2.96 -28.65
N LEU A 406 -33.45 -2.52 -27.96
CA LEU A 406 -33.36 -1.39 -27.02
C LEU A 406 -32.67 -1.82 -25.72
N GLN A 407 -32.05 -0.86 -25.09
CA GLN A 407 -31.31 -1.06 -23.83
C GLN A 407 -31.86 -0.15 -22.75
N GLY A 408 -31.76 -0.58 -21.50
CA GLY A 408 -31.98 0.28 -20.34
C GLY A 408 -30.93 1.40 -20.31
N GLY A 409 -31.38 2.63 -20.08
CA GLY A 409 -30.52 3.80 -20.00
C GLY A 409 -30.84 4.67 -18.80
N LEU A 410 -29.85 5.40 -18.33
CA LEU A 410 -29.97 6.43 -17.32
C LEU A 410 -30.01 7.81 -17.99
N PRO A 411 -30.95 8.70 -17.64
CA PRO A 411 -31.11 9.94 -18.38
C PRO A 411 -29.97 10.93 -18.08
N ALA A 412 -29.17 11.25 -19.11
CA ALA A 412 -28.07 12.20 -19.04
C ALA A 412 -28.14 13.16 -20.24
N ILE A 413 -28.06 14.47 -19.97
CA ILE A 413 -28.26 15.52 -20.99
C ILE A 413 -27.04 16.45 -21.01
N PRO A 414 -26.20 16.38 -22.04
CA PRO A 414 -25.16 17.38 -22.25
C PRO A 414 -25.80 18.70 -22.67
N LEU A 415 -25.68 19.74 -21.87
CA LEU A 415 -26.21 21.08 -22.16
C LEU A 415 -25.46 21.72 -23.34
N THR A 416 -24.29 21.20 -23.65
CA THR A 416 -23.44 21.56 -24.80
C THR A 416 -24.07 21.18 -26.14
N SER A 417 -24.92 20.15 -26.18
CA SER A 417 -25.53 19.63 -27.42
C SER A 417 -26.68 20.47 -27.99
N PHE A 418 -27.15 21.50 -27.26
CA PHE A 418 -28.18 22.41 -27.72
C PHE A 418 -27.62 23.54 -28.57
N THR A 419 -26.99 23.23 -29.70
CA THR A 419 -26.23 24.18 -30.53
C THR A 419 -27.08 25.43 -30.93
N ALA A 420 -28.32 25.24 -31.37
CA ALA A 420 -29.18 26.36 -31.74
C ALA A 420 -29.51 27.28 -30.56
N LEU A 421 -29.87 26.70 -29.38
CA LEU A 421 -30.14 27.48 -28.17
C LEU A 421 -28.88 28.21 -27.72
N ASN A 422 -27.75 27.51 -27.66
CA ASN A 422 -26.51 28.08 -27.17
C ASN A 422 -26.00 29.23 -28.03
N THR A 423 -26.08 29.12 -29.36
CA THR A 423 -25.67 30.20 -30.28
C THR A 423 -26.65 31.37 -30.30
N ALA A 424 -27.96 31.11 -30.28
CA ALA A 424 -28.97 32.17 -30.23
C ALA A 424 -28.88 32.93 -28.90
N PHE A 425 -28.87 32.24 -27.74
CA PHE A 425 -28.84 32.88 -26.45
C PHE A 425 -27.52 33.65 -26.20
N ALA A 426 -26.39 33.13 -26.68
CA ALA A 426 -25.12 33.83 -26.62
C ALA A 426 -25.11 35.13 -27.42
N ASN A 427 -25.82 35.19 -28.57
CA ASN A 427 -25.94 36.37 -29.41
C ASN A 427 -26.98 37.36 -28.89
N ASP A 428 -28.14 36.88 -28.46
CA ASP A 428 -29.30 37.71 -28.17
C ASP A 428 -29.35 38.18 -26.71
N ALA A 429 -28.68 37.47 -25.80
CA ALA A 429 -28.71 37.76 -24.37
C ALA A 429 -27.29 37.80 -23.76
N ASP A 430 -26.72 36.65 -23.37
CA ASP A 430 -25.43 36.61 -22.70
C ASP A 430 -24.75 35.24 -22.91
N ALA A 431 -23.53 35.23 -23.47
CA ALA A 431 -22.73 34.03 -23.69
C ALA A 431 -22.29 33.35 -22.38
N GLU A 432 -22.16 34.08 -21.28
CA GLU A 432 -21.78 33.53 -19.98
C GLU A 432 -22.95 32.80 -19.27
N LEU A 433 -24.18 32.96 -19.78
CA LEU A 433 -25.40 32.39 -19.16
C LEU A 433 -26.03 31.25 -19.96
N VAL A 434 -25.43 30.78 -21.06
CA VAL A 434 -26.02 29.77 -21.94
C VAL A 434 -26.40 28.47 -21.21
N TYR A 435 -25.48 27.96 -20.36
CA TYR A 435 -25.77 26.76 -19.57
C TYR A 435 -26.73 27.03 -18.40
N ALA A 436 -26.63 28.18 -17.80
CA ALA A 436 -27.56 28.61 -16.74
C ALA A 436 -29.00 28.65 -17.24
N GLN A 437 -29.24 29.19 -18.46
CA GLN A 437 -30.53 29.17 -19.12
C GLN A 437 -31.04 27.75 -19.36
N SER A 438 -30.17 26.85 -19.80
CA SER A 438 -30.52 25.45 -20.01
C SER A 438 -30.86 24.73 -18.69
N VAL A 439 -30.09 24.99 -17.62
CA VAL A 439 -30.37 24.48 -16.27
C VAL A 439 -31.73 24.99 -15.75
N LEU A 440 -32.04 26.28 -15.91
CA LEU A 440 -33.33 26.86 -15.49
C LEU A 440 -34.52 26.22 -16.23
N ALA A 441 -34.34 25.90 -17.51
CA ALA A 441 -35.43 25.33 -18.33
C ALA A 441 -35.64 23.82 -18.07
N LEU A 442 -34.62 23.07 -17.76
CA LEU A 442 -34.63 21.60 -17.70
C LEU A 442 -34.51 21.03 -16.29
N GLY A 443 -33.91 21.79 -15.36
CA GLY A 443 -33.59 21.31 -14.02
C GLY A 443 -34.82 21.16 -13.12
N LYS A 444 -34.82 20.09 -12.32
CA LYS A 444 -35.80 19.78 -11.29
C LYS A 444 -35.09 19.39 -9.99
N GLU A 445 -35.76 19.47 -8.86
CA GLU A 445 -35.19 19.24 -7.52
C GLU A 445 -34.41 17.94 -7.34
N ASN A 446 -34.81 16.85 -8.02
CA ASN A 446 -34.11 15.57 -7.93
C ASN A 446 -32.98 15.38 -8.95
N ASP A 447 -32.69 16.37 -9.77
CA ASP A 447 -31.66 16.31 -10.78
C ASP A 447 -30.29 16.68 -10.20
N ILE A 448 -29.24 16.31 -10.93
CA ILE A 448 -27.86 16.72 -10.65
C ILE A 448 -27.28 17.46 -11.84
N LEU A 449 -26.52 18.51 -11.59
CA LEU A 449 -25.62 19.13 -12.54
C LEU A 449 -24.19 18.66 -12.29
N LEU A 450 -23.57 17.97 -13.25
CA LEU A 450 -22.12 17.75 -13.28
C LEU A 450 -21.46 18.93 -14.01
N ALA A 451 -20.75 19.73 -13.25
CA ALA A 451 -20.06 20.93 -13.71
C ALA A 451 -18.57 20.62 -13.91
N ILE A 452 -18.12 20.54 -15.17
CA ILE A 452 -16.73 20.18 -15.52
C ILE A 452 -15.96 21.41 -15.93
N SER A 453 -14.92 21.76 -15.18
CA SER A 453 -14.04 22.89 -15.50
C SER A 453 -12.66 22.68 -14.89
N THR A 454 -11.62 22.59 -15.70
CA THR A 454 -10.24 22.35 -15.25
C THR A 454 -9.75 23.41 -14.25
N SER A 455 -10.14 24.68 -14.43
CA SER A 455 -9.83 25.77 -13.49
C SER A 455 -10.83 25.90 -12.34
N GLY A 456 -12.03 25.29 -12.45
CA GLY A 456 -13.16 25.52 -11.55
C GLY A 456 -13.76 26.92 -11.64
N ASN A 457 -13.35 27.76 -12.60
CA ASN A 457 -13.68 29.18 -12.70
C ASN A 457 -14.31 29.60 -14.03
N SER A 458 -14.66 28.65 -14.93
CA SER A 458 -15.33 28.97 -16.19
C SER A 458 -16.67 29.64 -15.92
N LYS A 459 -16.82 30.90 -16.31
CA LYS A 459 -17.94 31.76 -15.91
C LYS A 459 -19.32 31.16 -16.26
N ASN A 460 -19.49 30.61 -17.45
CA ASN A 460 -20.74 29.97 -17.89
C ASN A 460 -21.06 28.70 -17.08
N VAL A 461 -20.06 27.89 -16.72
CA VAL A 461 -20.24 26.70 -15.88
C VAL A 461 -20.54 27.07 -14.43
N VAL A 462 -19.83 28.07 -13.89
CA VAL A 462 -20.10 28.62 -12.55
C VAL A 462 -21.52 29.25 -12.46
N ALA A 463 -21.95 29.98 -13.50
CA ALA A 463 -23.30 30.51 -13.56
C ALA A 463 -24.36 29.40 -13.55
N ALA A 464 -24.14 28.33 -14.34
CA ALA A 464 -25.01 27.16 -14.34
C ALA A 464 -25.09 26.48 -12.96
N ALA A 465 -23.95 26.31 -12.26
CA ALA A 465 -23.92 25.75 -10.92
C ALA A 465 -24.68 26.61 -9.90
N LYS A 466 -24.54 27.93 -9.95
CA LYS A 466 -25.30 28.86 -9.09
C LYS A 466 -26.82 28.77 -9.32
N VAL A 467 -27.26 28.72 -10.59
CA VAL A 467 -28.67 28.57 -10.95
C VAL A 467 -29.19 27.20 -10.51
N ALA A 468 -28.42 26.13 -10.73
CA ALA A 468 -28.77 24.78 -10.26
C ALA A 468 -29.06 24.78 -8.76
N ARG A 469 -28.17 25.30 -7.94
CA ARG A 469 -28.35 25.43 -6.49
C ARG A 469 -29.60 26.24 -6.14
N ALA A 470 -29.83 27.34 -6.85
CA ALA A 470 -30.95 28.23 -6.59
C ALA A 470 -32.32 27.58 -6.84
N ILE A 471 -32.42 26.61 -7.75
CA ILE A 471 -33.65 25.87 -8.08
C ILE A 471 -33.70 24.46 -7.43
N GLY A 472 -32.80 24.16 -6.47
CA GLY A 472 -32.78 22.89 -5.74
C GLY A 472 -32.11 21.71 -6.45
N VAL A 473 -31.45 21.95 -7.60
CA VAL A 473 -30.62 20.94 -8.31
C VAL A 473 -29.27 20.81 -7.60
N LYS A 474 -28.86 19.59 -7.25
CA LYS A 474 -27.53 19.33 -6.66
C LYS A 474 -26.43 19.49 -7.68
N VAL A 475 -25.26 19.84 -7.21
CA VAL A 475 -24.08 20.08 -8.07
C VAL A 475 -22.92 19.17 -7.69
N ILE A 476 -22.36 18.49 -8.68
CA ILE A 476 -21.08 17.81 -8.59
C ILE A 476 -20.09 18.61 -9.43
N ALA A 477 -18.93 18.97 -8.86
CA ALA A 477 -17.85 19.62 -9.59
C ALA A 477 -16.74 18.62 -9.91
N LEU A 478 -16.18 18.70 -11.13
CA LEU A 478 -15.01 17.94 -11.57
C LEU A 478 -13.96 18.94 -12.09
N THR A 479 -12.85 19.09 -11.35
CA THR A 479 -11.90 20.20 -11.52
C THR A 479 -10.44 19.77 -11.32
N GLY A 480 -9.49 20.67 -11.55
CA GLY A 480 -8.09 20.53 -11.13
C GLY A 480 -7.88 20.87 -9.65
N CYS A 481 -6.63 20.79 -9.18
CA CYS A 481 -6.23 20.86 -7.77
C CYS A 481 -6.73 22.11 -7.00
N GLY A 482 -6.95 23.23 -7.68
CA GLY A 482 -7.46 24.46 -7.06
C GLY A 482 -8.96 24.44 -6.75
N GLY A 483 -9.75 23.63 -7.45
CA GLY A 483 -11.20 23.56 -7.31
C GLY A 483 -11.98 24.79 -7.79
N GLY A 484 -11.38 25.97 -7.67
CA GLY A 484 -11.97 27.25 -8.03
C GLY A 484 -13.30 27.55 -7.34
N MET A 485 -14.10 28.42 -7.92
CA MET A 485 -15.45 28.76 -7.40
C MET A 485 -16.41 27.57 -7.40
N LEU A 486 -16.22 26.58 -8.28
CA LEU A 486 -17.08 25.39 -8.31
C LEU A 486 -16.98 24.58 -7.02
N ARG A 487 -15.78 24.47 -6.43
CA ARG A 487 -15.57 23.77 -5.16
C ARG A 487 -16.43 24.33 -4.02
N GLU A 488 -16.63 25.64 -3.98
CA GLU A 488 -17.42 26.31 -2.94
C GLU A 488 -18.95 26.15 -3.15
N ILE A 489 -19.37 25.90 -4.39
CA ILE A 489 -20.79 25.81 -4.77
C ILE A 489 -21.29 24.37 -4.72
N ALA A 490 -20.45 23.39 -5.03
CA ALA A 490 -20.81 22.00 -5.25
C ALA A 490 -21.18 21.27 -3.95
N ASP A 491 -22.08 20.28 -4.07
CA ASP A 491 -22.42 19.33 -3.00
C ASP A 491 -21.34 18.23 -2.86
N ALA A 492 -20.64 17.90 -3.96
CA ALA A 492 -19.44 17.08 -3.99
C ALA A 492 -18.44 17.68 -4.99
N SER A 493 -17.16 17.75 -4.64
CA SER A 493 -16.15 18.42 -5.46
C SER A 493 -14.90 17.56 -5.63
N ILE A 494 -14.77 16.94 -6.80
CA ILE A 494 -13.61 16.12 -7.17
C ILE A 494 -12.55 17.05 -7.75
N CYS A 495 -11.46 17.26 -6.99
CA CYS A 495 -10.35 18.12 -7.37
C CYS A 495 -9.13 17.25 -7.65
N VAL A 496 -8.86 16.91 -8.91
CA VAL A 496 -7.70 16.06 -9.25
C VAL A 496 -6.37 16.78 -8.96
N PRO A 497 -5.30 16.07 -8.54
CA PRO A 497 -4.05 16.66 -8.05
C PRO A 497 -3.15 17.14 -9.21
N GLU A 498 -3.72 17.87 -10.18
CA GLU A 498 -3.03 18.43 -11.32
C GLU A 498 -3.44 19.88 -11.57
N ALA A 499 -2.51 20.68 -12.13
CA ALA A 499 -2.70 22.09 -12.42
C ALA A 499 -2.76 22.41 -13.92
N GLU A 500 -2.15 21.57 -14.76
CA GLU A 500 -2.10 21.76 -16.20
C GLU A 500 -3.36 21.19 -16.87
N THR A 501 -4.03 21.99 -17.69
CA THR A 501 -5.34 21.66 -18.28
C THR A 501 -5.42 20.27 -18.89
N TYR A 502 -4.44 19.87 -19.71
CA TYR A 502 -4.48 18.56 -20.38
C TYR A 502 -4.29 17.40 -19.39
N LYS A 503 -3.42 17.55 -18.37
CA LYS A 503 -3.22 16.53 -17.33
C LYS A 503 -4.44 16.37 -16.45
N ILE A 504 -5.12 17.49 -16.14
CA ILE A 504 -6.41 17.46 -15.43
C ILE A 504 -7.43 16.63 -16.23
N GLN A 505 -7.55 16.86 -17.54
CA GLN A 505 -8.46 16.14 -18.42
C GLN A 505 -8.10 14.64 -18.52
N GLU A 506 -6.80 14.31 -18.56
CA GLU A 506 -6.34 12.91 -18.51
C GLU A 506 -6.79 12.17 -17.25
N LEU A 507 -6.92 12.87 -16.12
CA LEU A 507 -7.42 12.29 -14.85
C LEU A 507 -8.95 12.34 -14.73
N HIS A 508 -9.65 13.24 -15.42
CA HIS A 508 -11.11 13.25 -15.48
C HIS A 508 -11.67 12.00 -16.15
N LEU A 509 -11.03 11.53 -17.22
CA LEU A 509 -11.44 10.36 -17.99
C LEU A 509 -11.62 9.09 -17.13
N PRO A 510 -10.62 8.62 -16.37
CA PRO A 510 -10.78 7.42 -15.56
C PRO A 510 -11.81 7.61 -14.43
N ILE A 511 -11.99 8.82 -13.90
CA ILE A 511 -12.99 9.10 -12.85
C ILE A 511 -14.39 8.88 -13.40
N TYR A 512 -14.76 9.51 -14.50
CA TYR A 512 -16.13 9.36 -15.00
C TYR A 512 -16.40 7.97 -15.60
N HIS A 513 -15.41 7.25 -16.12
CA HIS A 513 -15.55 5.84 -16.47
C HIS A 513 -15.83 4.97 -15.23
N HIS A 514 -15.10 5.22 -14.13
CA HIS A 514 -15.35 4.52 -12.87
C HIS A 514 -16.76 4.79 -12.34
N LEU A 515 -17.19 6.06 -12.30
CA LEU A 515 -18.54 6.43 -11.90
C LEU A 515 -19.61 5.77 -12.77
N ALA A 516 -19.44 5.79 -14.10
CA ALA A 516 -20.37 5.14 -15.02
C ALA A 516 -20.45 3.61 -14.80
N ALA A 517 -19.31 2.95 -14.57
CA ALA A 517 -19.23 1.51 -14.29
C ALA A 517 -19.91 1.13 -12.96
N GLU A 518 -19.62 1.87 -11.90
CA GLU A 518 -20.23 1.62 -10.57
C GLU A 518 -21.74 1.87 -10.58
N ILE A 519 -22.20 2.93 -11.24
CA ILE A 519 -23.62 3.23 -11.40
C ILE A 519 -24.31 2.16 -12.25
N GLU A 520 -23.68 1.75 -13.36
CA GLU A 520 -24.19 0.64 -14.19
C GLU A 520 -24.36 -0.64 -13.39
N LYS A 521 -23.33 -1.01 -12.62
CA LYS A 521 -23.38 -2.18 -11.76
C LYS A 521 -24.51 -2.11 -10.73
N HIS A 522 -24.76 -0.91 -10.17
CA HIS A 522 -25.83 -0.71 -9.18
C HIS A 522 -27.22 -0.91 -9.76
N PHE A 523 -27.47 -0.43 -11.00
CA PHE A 523 -28.83 -0.46 -11.58
C PHE A 523 -29.10 -1.67 -12.49
N PHE A 524 -28.06 -2.30 -13.04
CA PHE A 524 -28.17 -3.33 -14.07
C PHE A 524 -27.31 -4.58 -13.81
N GLY A 525 -26.54 -4.62 -12.72
CA GLY A 525 -25.68 -5.74 -12.30
C GLY A 525 -26.35 -6.85 -11.48
#